data_658984f6420e79c052c72420a916be53
#
_entry.id   658984f6420e79c052c72420a916be53
#
_cell.length_a   1.000
_cell.length_b   1.000
_cell.length_c   1.000
_cell.angle_alpha   90.00
_cell.angle_beta   90.00
_cell.angle_gamma   90.00
#
_symmetry.space_group_name_H-M   'P 1'
#
loop_
_entity.id
_entity.type
_entity.pdbx_description
1 polymer ?
#
loop_
_entity_poly.entity_id
_entity_poly.type
_entity_poly.pdbx_seq_one_letter_code
_entity_poly.pdbx_strand_id
1 'polypeptide(L)'
;SKKIVTAERSGVSNKVYVDGIRPTGFKLSAIKQDWDFLLGLYSTEENPEFDAKWDQGLAYQGTLGYQMNDEHKLVADFLYNDSGVGQENQWTYEWALSLRSEYVADRWGVMTEGFVGDNGDEANGVTKAERQGHFWAAVITPYYYIIPDRLQLGFQYQYSASTRDEGVRTSSRYLRRNHADPTVDVGGGRGNEHHSYYLGLNYLLCDHNAKIMTGIQYDDLNAEEGKVTGTTYWFAYRTFF
;
A
#
# COMPACT_ATOMS: atom_id res chain seq x y z
N SER A 1 -11.19 6.65 2.63
CA SER A 1 -10.26 6.67 1.51
C SER A 1 -10.83 7.05 0.16
N LYS A 2 -12.15 7.25 -0.01
CA LYS A 2 -12.75 7.80 -1.26
C LYS A 2 -12.23 9.20 -1.61
N LYS A 3 -11.57 9.86 -0.68
CA LYS A 3 -11.10 11.25 -0.76
C LYS A 3 -9.69 11.40 -1.35
N ILE A 4 -8.94 10.32 -1.56
CA ILE A 4 -7.54 10.38 -1.95
C ILE A 4 -7.37 10.36 -3.47
N VAL A 5 -6.32 11.03 -3.93
CA VAL A 5 -6.11 11.55 -5.27
C VAL A 5 -5.97 10.48 -6.35
N THR A 6 -5.06 9.57 -6.32
CA THR A 6 -4.87 8.56 -7.38
C THR A 6 -4.90 7.15 -6.90
N ALA A 7 -4.39 6.96 -5.72
CA ALA A 7 -4.52 5.69 -5.04
C ALA A 7 -5.35 5.96 -3.81
N GLU A 8 -6.39 5.21 -3.60
CA GLU A 8 -7.17 5.27 -2.35
C GLU A 8 -6.34 4.78 -1.16
N ARG A 9 -5.18 4.24 -1.46
CA ARG A 9 -4.15 3.84 -0.52
C ARG A 9 -2.79 4.19 -1.09
N SER A 10 -1.81 4.37 -0.24
CA SER A 10 -0.41 4.48 -0.67
C SER A 10 0.01 3.22 -1.43
N GLY A 11 1.04 3.33 -2.26
CA GLY A 11 1.64 2.18 -2.93
C GLY A 11 2.11 1.14 -1.92
N VAL A 12 2.65 1.56 -0.78
CA VAL A 12 3.08 0.69 0.32
C VAL A 12 1.89 -0.02 0.96
N SER A 13 0.83 0.70 1.32
CA SER A 13 -0.37 0.12 1.89
C SER A 13 -1.01 -0.92 0.97
N ASN A 14 -1.04 -0.65 -0.34
CA ASN A 14 -1.51 -1.62 -1.32
C ASN A 14 -0.63 -2.87 -1.37
N LYS A 15 0.69 -2.72 -1.25
CA LYS A 15 1.60 -3.86 -1.26
C LYS A 15 1.43 -4.72 -0.01
N VAL A 16 1.37 -4.11 1.16
CA VAL A 16 1.29 -4.84 2.43
C VAL A 16 -0.07 -5.52 2.61
N TYR A 17 -1.18 -4.82 2.34
CA TYR A 17 -2.50 -5.28 2.76
C TYR A 17 -3.42 -5.76 1.63
N VAL A 18 -3.08 -5.52 0.37
CA VAL A 18 -3.99 -5.78 -0.75
C VAL A 18 -3.37 -6.57 -1.90
N ASP A 19 -2.20 -6.24 -2.35
CA ASP A 19 -1.41 -6.71 -3.52
C ASP A 19 -2.01 -7.85 -4.40
N GLY A 20 -3.28 -7.78 -4.70
CA GLY A 20 -3.97 -8.79 -5.53
C GLY A 20 -4.42 -10.05 -4.79
N ILE A 21 -4.17 -10.14 -3.50
CA ILE A 21 -4.56 -11.27 -2.66
C ILE A 21 -6.08 -11.37 -2.56
N ARG A 22 -6.61 -12.57 -2.73
CA ARG A 22 -8.02 -12.89 -2.54
C ARG A 22 -8.17 -14.01 -1.51
N PRO A 23 -7.83 -13.74 -0.24
CA PRO A 23 -7.84 -14.76 0.78
C PRO A 23 -9.27 -15.24 1.08
N THR A 24 -9.39 -16.50 1.42
CA THR A 24 -10.61 -17.05 2.02
C THR A 24 -10.49 -16.93 3.54
N GLY A 25 -11.52 -16.42 4.22
CA GLY A 25 -11.44 -16.25 5.66
C GLY A 25 -12.67 -15.63 6.28
N PHE A 26 -12.55 -15.31 7.56
CA PHE A 26 -13.59 -14.70 8.36
C PHE A 26 -13.15 -13.28 8.76
N LYS A 27 -14.11 -12.37 8.73
CA LYS A 27 -13.92 -10.98 9.11
C LYS A 27 -15.02 -10.56 10.07
N LEU A 28 -14.63 -10.07 11.25
CA LEU A 28 -15.50 -9.43 12.21
C LEU A 28 -15.22 -7.94 12.21
N SER A 29 -16.25 -7.10 12.08
CA SER A 29 -16.12 -5.65 12.19
C SER A 29 -17.19 -5.09 13.12
N ALA A 30 -16.84 -4.09 13.90
CA ALA A 30 -17.74 -3.38 14.79
C ALA A 30 -17.41 -1.89 14.81
N ILE A 31 -18.43 -1.05 14.93
CA ILE A 31 -18.30 0.39 15.16
C ILE A 31 -19.00 0.69 16.48
N LYS A 32 -18.31 1.34 17.37
CA LYS A 32 -18.84 1.74 18.67
C LYS A 32 -18.37 3.15 19.03
N GLN A 33 -19.30 4.10 19.04
CA GLN A 33 -18.99 5.51 19.25
C GLN A 33 -17.92 5.99 18.26
N ASP A 34 -16.77 6.46 18.77
CA ASP A 34 -15.66 6.97 17.98
C ASP A 34 -14.65 5.88 17.54
N TRP A 35 -14.95 4.62 17.84
CA TRP A 35 -14.06 3.50 17.58
C TRP A 35 -14.55 2.61 16.45
N ASP A 36 -13.65 2.25 15.55
CA ASP A 36 -13.81 1.23 14.50
C ASP A 36 -12.91 0.05 14.80
N PHE A 37 -13.46 -1.16 14.80
CA PHE A 37 -12.71 -2.39 15.02
C PHE A 37 -12.88 -3.31 13.83
N LEU A 38 -11.80 -3.96 13.43
CA LEU A 38 -11.81 -5.04 12.47
C LEU A 38 -10.83 -6.12 12.91
N LEU A 39 -11.27 -7.37 12.90
CA LEU A 39 -10.43 -8.56 13.05
C LEU A 39 -10.71 -9.48 11.89
N GLY A 40 -9.66 -9.99 11.25
CA GLY A 40 -9.71 -10.93 10.15
C GLY A 40 -8.83 -12.13 10.41
N LEU A 41 -9.32 -13.29 10.02
CA LEU A 41 -8.61 -14.56 10.00
C LEU A 41 -8.73 -15.15 8.61
N TYR A 42 -7.61 -15.39 7.95
CA TYR A 42 -7.56 -15.78 6.56
C TYR A 42 -6.62 -16.97 6.37
N SER A 43 -6.94 -17.83 5.39
CA SER A 43 -6.00 -18.82 4.89
C SER A 43 -4.87 -18.16 4.12
N THR A 44 -3.66 -18.65 4.27
CA THR A 44 -2.48 -18.13 3.54
C THR A 44 -2.28 -18.83 2.20
N GLU A 45 -3.01 -19.88 1.90
CA GLU A 45 -2.84 -20.68 0.70
C GLU A 45 -3.34 -19.98 -0.57
N GLU A 46 -2.60 -20.15 -1.67
CA GLU A 46 -2.96 -19.62 -2.99
C GLU A 46 -4.02 -20.44 -3.72
N ASN A 47 -4.21 -21.72 -3.33
CA ASN A 47 -5.18 -22.61 -3.98
C ASN A 47 -6.62 -22.07 -3.87
N PRO A 48 -7.37 -21.99 -4.99
CA PRO A 48 -8.75 -21.53 -5.00
C PRO A 48 -9.76 -22.52 -4.37
N GLU A 49 -9.38 -23.77 -4.14
CA GLU A 49 -10.27 -24.80 -3.59
C GLU A 49 -10.43 -24.67 -2.08
N PHE A 50 -11.65 -24.72 -1.59
CA PHE A 50 -11.96 -24.41 -0.19
C PHE A 50 -11.50 -25.48 0.80
N ASP A 51 -11.39 -26.72 0.39
CA ASP A 51 -11.03 -27.87 1.23
C ASP A 51 -9.53 -27.93 1.59
N ALA A 52 -8.66 -27.43 0.71
CA ALA A 52 -7.21 -27.45 0.91
C ALA A 52 -6.65 -26.21 1.64
N LYS A 53 -7.51 -25.24 2.00
CA LYS A 53 -7.08 -23.89 2.38
C LYS A 53 -6.61 -23.69 3.82
N TRP A 54 -6.80 -24.65 4.69
CA TRP A 54 -6.65 -24.40 6.12
C TRP A 54 -5.48 -25.15 6.77
N ASP A 55 -4.75 -25.95 5.99
CA ASP A 55 -3.64 -26.77 6.47
C ASP A 55 -2.26 -26.15 6.24
N GLN A 56 -2.18 -24.98 5.60
CA GLN A 56 -0.90 -24.35 5.25
C GLN A 56 -0.56 -23.07 6.03
N GLY A 57 -1.35 -22.69 6.98
CA GLY A 57 -1.12 -21.53 7.83
C GLY A 57 -2.24 -20.49 7.78
N LEU A 58 -2.15 -19.53 8.68
CA LEU A 58 -3.17 -18.52 8.90
C LEU A 58 -2.56 -17.12 8.86
N ALA A 59 -3.29 -16.18 8.26
CA ALA A 59 -2.99 -14.76 8.36
C ALA A 59 -4.02 -14.05 9.24
N TYR A 60 -3.52 -13.25 10.16
CA TYR A 60 -4.29 -12.46 11.11
C TYR A 60 -4.20 -11.00 10.70
N GLN A 61 -5.33 -10.33 10.56
CA GLN A 61 -5.40 -8.90 10.29
C GLN A 61 -6.21 -8.20 11.38
N GLY A 62 -5.72 -7.07 11.84
CA GLY A 62 -6.46 -6.19 12.75
C GLY A 62 -6.43 -4.75 12.28
N THR A 63 -7.53 -4.04 12.53
CA THR A 63 -7.62 -2.58 12.37
C THR A 63 -8.29 -1.99 13.58
N LEU A 64 -7.70 -0.92 14.10
CA LEU A 64 -8.26 -0.10 15.16
C LEU A 64 -8.30 1.35 14.67
N GLY A 65 -9.51 1.89 14.48
CA GLY A 65 -9.74 3.29 14.15
C GLY A 65 -10.29 4.06 15.34
N TYR A 66 -9.86 5.31 15.50
CA TYR A 66 -10.36 6.22 16.51
C TYR A 66 -10.63 7.59 15.89
N GLN A 67 -11.89 8.04 15.96
CA GLN A 67 -12.31 9.38 15.54
C GLN A 67 -12.05 10.34 16.70
N MET A 68 -11.00 11.17 16.62
CA MET A 68 -10.65 12.13 17.68
C MET A 68 -11.65 13.30 17.73
N ASN A 69 -12.09 13.76 16.56
CA ASN A 69 -13.11 14.78 16.34
C ASN A 69 -13.61 14.69 14.89
N ASP A 70 -14.49 15.59 14.47
CA ASP A 70 -15.10 15.58 13.12
C ASP A 70 -14.07 15.66 11.97
N GLU A 71 -12.90 16.22 12.24
CA GLU A 71 -11.86 16.45 11.24
C GLU A 71 -10.72 15.44 11.31
N HIS A 72 -10.48 14.77 12.44
CA HIS A 72 -9.27 14.00 12.68
C HIS A 72 -9.56 12.57 13.11
N LYS A 73 -9.02 11.62 12.34
CA LYS A 73 -9.09 10.18 12.58
C LYS A 73 -7.68 9.56 12.63
N LEU A 74 -7.47 8.68 13.61
CA LEU A 74 -6.29 7.81 13.68
C LEU A 74 -6.69 6.38 13.37
N VAL A 75 -5.82 5.64 12.67
CA VAL A 75 -6.04 4.22 12.34
C VAL A 75 -4.72 3.48 12.50
N ALA A 76 -4.76 2.42 13.27
CA ALA A 76 -3.68 1.44 13.35
C ALA A 76 -4.12 0.15 12.64
N ASP A 77 -3.29 -0.36 11.74
CA ASP A 77 -3.50 -1.64 11.05
C ASP A 77 -2.35 -2.59 11.40
N PHE A 78 -2.67 -3.86 11.52
CA PHE A 78 -1.67 -4.89 11.75
C PHE A 78 -1.97 -6.13 10.88
N LEU A 79 -0.91 -6.80 10.44
CA LEU A 79 -0.92 -8.08 9.76
C LEU A 79 0.12 -9.00 10.42
N TYR A 80 -0.26 -10.24 10.68
CA TYR A 80 0.65 -11.30 11.07
C TYR A 80 0.33 -12.54 10.24
N ASN A 81 1.36 -13.17 9.71
CA ASN A 81 1.27 -14.31 8.82
C ASN A 81 2.00 -15.49 9.45
N ASP A 82 1.24 -16.46 9.92
CA ASP A 82 1.73 -17.72 10.48
C ASP A 82 1.71 -18.77 9.35
N SER A 83 2.74 -18.78 8.54
CA SER A 83 2.89 -19.74 7.44
C SER A 83 3.88 -20.84 7.81
N GLY A 84 3.52 -22.07 7.49
CA GLY A 84 4.43 -23.21 7.65
C GLY A 84 5.55 -23.23 6.60
N VAL A 85 6.67 -23.84 6.96
CA VAL A 85 7.84 -23.97 6.10
C VAL A 85 7.51 -24.74 4.79
N GLY A 86 7.91 -24.18 3.67
CA GLY A 86 7.84 -24.84 2.36
C GLY A 86 6.49 -24.78 1.66
N GLN A 87 5.62 -23.86 2.08
CA GLN A 87 4.26 -23.73 1.54
C GLN A 87 4.11 -22.54 0.61
N GLU A 88 3.30 -22.66 -0.44
CA GLU A 88 2.90 -21.56 -1.30
C GLU A 88 2.03 -20.59 -0.51
N ASN A 89 2.53 -19.38 -0.28
CA ASN A 89 1.88 -18.39 0.55
C ASN A 89 1.52 -17.16 -0.26
N GLN A 90 0.27 -16.69 -0.14
CA GLN A 90 -0.20 -15.46 -0.80
C GLN A 90 0.46 -14.20 -0.20
N TRP A 91 0.76 -14.20 1.08
CA TRP A 91 1.44 -13.11 1.77
C TRP A 91 2.90 -13.47 2.03
N THR A 92 3.80 -12.71 1.46
CA THR A 92 5.24 -12.86 1.69
C THR A 92 5.72 -12.18 2.97
N TYR A 93 4.93 -11.24 3.53
CA TYR A 93 5.26 -10.57 4.77
C TYR A 93 4.98 -11.46 5.97
N GLU A 94 5.93 -11.57 6.88
CA GLU A 94 5.73 -12.25 8.17
C GLU A 94 4.80 -11.42 9.06
N TRP A 95 5.12 -10.12 9.20
CA TRP A 95 4.26 -9.19 9.90
C TRP A 95 4.41 -7.77 9.34
N ALA A 96 3.38 -6.96 9.55
CA ALA A 96 3.40 -5.54 9.27
C ALA A 96 2.52 -4.77 10.25
N LEU A 97 2.96 -3.59 10.63
CA LEU A 97 2.22 -2.63 11.44
C LEU A 97 2.20 -1.29 10.72
N SER A 98 1.05 -0.61 10.70
CA SER A 98 0.96 0.77 10.25
C SER A 98 0.19 1.65 11.22
N LEU A 99 0.54 2.94 11.23
CA LEU A 99 -0.21 3.99 11.90
C LEU A 99 -0.51 5.09 10.89
N ARG A 100 -1.80 5.39 10.72
CA ARG A 100 -2.30 6.41 9.81
C ARG A 100 -3.03 7.50 10.57
N SER A 101 -2.79 8.76 10.20
CA SER A 101 -3.53 9.93 10.61
C SER A 101 -4.21 10.55 9.40
N GLU A 102 -5.49 10.80 9.50
CA GLU A 102 -6.31 11.48 8.49
C GLU A 102 -6.87 12.76 9.09
N TYR A 103 -6.49 13.91 8.53
CA TYR A 103 -7.06 15.22 8.86
C TYR A 103 -7.79 15.78 7.66
N VAL A 104 -9.04 16.20 7.86
CA VAL A 104 -9.93 16.67 6.79
C VAL A 104 -10.59 17.97 7.25
N ALA A 105 -10.17 19.08 6.68
CA ALA A 105 -10.85 20.38 6.83
C ALA A 105 -11.74 20.67 5.61
N ASP A 106 -12.42 21.81 5.61
CA ASP A 106 -13.38 22.21 4.58
C ASP A 106 -12.79 22.14 3.15
N ARG A 107 -11.62 22.77 2.93
CA ARG A 107 -10.99 22.87 1.61
C ARG A 107 -9.71 22.07 1.44
N TRP A 108 -9.17 21.51 2.48
CA TRP A 108 -7.92 20.78 2.43
C TRP A 108 -7.92 19.62 3.41
N GLY A 109 -7.01 18.72 3.21
CA GLY A 109 -6.77 17.67 4.16
C GLY A 109 -5.38 17.06 3.93
N VAL A 110 -4.95 16.27 4.89
CA VAL A 110 -3.70 15.54 4.82
C VAL A 110 -3.89 14.16 5.42
N MET A 111 -3.37 13.17 4.72
CA MET A 111 -3.20 11.83 5.25
C MET A 111 -1.71 11.58 5.42
N THR A 112 -1.31 11.08 6.57
CA THR A 112 0.04 10.56 6.84
C THR A 112 -0.05 9.11 7.28
N GLU A 113 0.89 8.29 6.87
CA GLU A 113 0.93 6.89 7.24
C GLU A 113 2.39 6.43 7.40
N GLY A 114 2.69 5.76 8.50
CA GLY A 114 3.97 5.12 8.77
C GLY A 114 3.82 3.60 8.83
N PHE A 115 4.81 2.87 8.31
CA PHE A 115 4.84 1.41 8.26
C PHE A 115 6.14 0.88 8.83
N VAL A 116 6.05 -0.25 9.49
CA VAL A 116 7.19 -1.11 9.84
C VAL A 116 6.76 -2.57 9.67
N GLY A 117 7.69 -3.44 9.30
CA GLY A 117 7.38 -4.85 9.15
C GLY A 117 8.60 -5.69 8.79
N ASP A 118 8.32 -6.96 8.58
CA ASP A 118 9.27 -7.94 8.08
C ASP A 118 8.78 -8.58 6.78
N ASN A 119 9.66 -8.70 5.80
CA ASN A 119 9.33 -9.32 4.52
C ASN A 119 9.22 -10.85 4.61
N GLY A 120 9.49 -11.43 5.78
CA GLY A 120 9.53 -12.86 5.98
C GLY A 120 10.84 -13.50 5.45
N ASP A 121 10.88 -14.82 5.52
CA ASP A 121 12.02 -15.65 5.13
C ASP A 121 11.57 -16.79 4.19
N GLU A 122 12.36 -17.85 4.11
CA GLU A 122 12.03 -19.03 3.30
C GLU A 122 10.74 -19.72 3.76
N ALA A 123 10.42 -19.66 5.05
CA ALA A 123 9.18 -20.21 5.59
C ALA A 123 7.95 -19.46 5.05
N ASN A 124 8.08 -18.16 4.81
CA ASN A 124 7.06 -17.32 4.18
C ASN A 124 7.10 -17.37 2.63
N GLY A 125 7.90 -18.26 2.03
CA GLY A 125 8.05 -18.36 0.59
C GLY A 125 8.97 -17.32 -0.04
N VAL A 126 9.72 -16.56 0.77
CA VAL A 126 10.69 -15.57 0.30
C VAL A 126 12.07 -16.24 0.17
N THR A 127 12.27 -16.95 -0.93
CA THR A 127 13.47 -17.79 -1.16
C THR A 127 14.77 -17.00 -1.42
N LYS A 128 14.66 -15.73 -1.83
CA LYS A 128 15.82 -14.87 -2.06
C LYS A 128 16.17 -14.08 -0.80
N ALA A 129 17.37 -14.28 -0.26
CA ALA A 129 17.86 -13.60 0.94
C ALA A 129 17.83 -12.06 0.83
N GLU A 130 18.05 -11.53 -0.39
CA GLU A 130 18.04 -10.09 -0.69
C GLU A 130 16.63 -9.48 -0.58
N ARG A 131 15.58 -10.30 -0.52
CA ARG A 131 14.16 -9.89 -0.37
C ARG A 131 13.62 -10.02 1.04
N GLN A 132 14.36 -10.68 1.91
CA GLN A 132 14.00 -10.89 3.31
C GLN A 132 14.26 -9.64 4.16
N GLY A 133 14.03 -9.75 5.48
CA GLY A 133 14.40 -8.77 6.47
C GLY A 133 13.39 -7.62 6.62
N HIS A 134 13.74 -6.70 7.51
CA HIS A 134 12.84 -5.62 7.91
C HIS A 134 12.69 -4.54 6.85
N PHE A 135 11.51 -3.93 6.81
CA PHE A 135 11.22 -2.74 6.01
C PHE A 135 10.50 -1.68 6.83
N TRP A 136 10.60 -0.44 6.39
CA TRP A 136 9.82 0.69 6.90
C TRP A 136 9.44 1.62 5.77
N ALA A 137 8.34 2.35 5.96
CA ALA A 137 7.89 3.32 4.98
C ALA A 137 7.13 4.47 5.63
N ALA A 138 7.10 5.60 4.95
CA ALA A 138 6.31 6.76 5.32
C ALA A 138 5.62 7.34 4.09
N VAL A 139 4.39 7.80 4.27
CA VAL A 139 3.59 8.42 3.23
C VAL A 139 2.97 9.70 3.76
N ILE A 140 2.98 10.77 2.95
CA ILE A 140 2.22 11.98 3.20
C ILE A 140 1.43 12.35 1.95
N THR A 141 0.14 12.61 2.10
CA THR A 141 -0.77 12.93 0.99
C THR A 141 -1.63 14.15 1.35
N PRO A 142 -1.12 15.36 1.21
CA PRO A 142 -1.93 16.58 1.29
C PRO A 142 -2.76 16.77 0.02
N TYR A 143 -3.94 17.37 0.18
CA TYR A 143 -4.78 17.80 -0.93
C TYR A 143 -5.47 19.12 -0.64
N TYR A 144 -5.86 19.83 -1.71
CA TYR A 144 -6.58 21.10 -1.64
C TYR A 144 -7.65 21.19 -2.72
N TYR A 145 -8.86 21.62 -2.36
CA TYR A 145 -9.92 21.89 -3.33
C TYR A 145 -9.76 23.29 -3.91
N ILE A 146 -9.30 23.36 -5.16
CA ILE A 146 -9.23 24.61 -5.95
C ILE A 146 -10.66 25.13 -6.17
N ILE A 147 -11.55 24.24 -6.60
CA ILE A 147 -12.98 24.47 -6.71
C ILE A 147 -13.65 23.50 -5.75
N PRO A 148 -14.37 23.97 -4.72
CA PRO A 148 -15.05 23.10 -3.75
C PRO A 148 -15.87 22.02 -4.46
N ASP A 149 -15.76 20.80 -4.01
CA ASP A 149 -16.46 19.60 -4.47
C ASP A 149 -16.32 19.28 -5.96
N ARG A 150 -15.41 19.97 -6.69
CA ARG A 150 -15.23 19.77 -8.14
C ARG A 150 -13.80 19.57 -8.58
N LEU A 151 -12.86 20.41 -8.15
CA LEU A 151 -11.48 20.33 -8.61
C LEU A 151 -10.52 20.26 -7.41
N GLN A 152 -9.87 19.12 -7.28
CA GLN A 152 -8.93 18.84 -6.21
C GLN A 152 -7.51 18.73 -6.78
N LEU A 153 -6.57 19.48 -6.20
CA LEU A 153 -5.15 19.29 -6.37
C LEU A 153 -4.64 18.36 -5.27
N GLY A 154 -3.83 17.38 -5.60
CA GLY A 154 -3.22 16.49 -4.63
C GLY A 154 -1.76 16.25 -4.90
N PHE A 155 -1.01 16.14 -3.82
CA PHE A 155 0.38 15.74 -3.81
C PHE A 155 0.51 14.46 -2.97
N GLN A 156 1.43 13.57 -3.33
CA GLN A 156 1.80 12.45 -2.48
C GLN A 156 3.32 12.28 -2.52
N TYR A 157 3.91 12.14 -1.36
CA TYR A 157 5.27 11.67 -1.20
C TYR A 157 5.25 10.33 -0.48
N GLN A 158 6.00 9.38 -1.00
CA GLN A 158 6.20 8.06 -0.40
C GLN A 158 7.70 7.81 -0.27
N TYR A 159 8.09 7.33 0.89
CA TYR A 159 9.41 6.81 1.18
C TYR A 159 9.27 5.37 1.65
N SER A 160 10.13 4.48 1.19
CA SER A 160 10.24 3.14 1.72
C SER A 160 11.70 2.66 1.67
N ALA A 161 12.09 1.93 2.68
CA ALA A 161 13.43 1.36 2.77
C ALA A 161 13.40 -0.01 3.45
N SER A 162 14.46 -0.79 3.25
CA SER A 162 14.63 -2.10 3.85
C SER A 162 16.07 -2.35 4.26
N THR A 163 16.27 -3.40 5.07
CA THR A 163 17.59 -3.87 5.48
C THR A 163 18.28 -4.74 4.43
N ARG A 164 17.60 -5.06 3.32
CA ARG A 164 18.11 -5.92 2.23
C ARG A 164 17.96 -5.22 0.88
N ASP A 165 18.79 -5.63 -0.07
CA ASP A 165 18.96 -4.93 -1.34
C ASP A 165 17.74 -5.01 -2.28
N GLU A 166 16.90 -6.05 -2.17
CA GLU A 166 15.64 -6.20 -2.91
C GLU A 166 14.39 -6.17 -2.00
N GLY A 167 14.49 -5.67 -0.75
CA GLY A 167 13.41 -5.74 0.25
C GLY A 167 12.26 -4.76 0.02
N VAL A 168 12.46 -3.73 -0.79
CA VAL A 168 11.41 -2.79 -1.21
C VAL A 168 11.00 -3.06 -2.66
N ARG A 169 9.71 -3.02 -2.96
CA ARG A 169 9.19 -3.13 -4.32
C ARG A 169 8.36 -1.92 -4.71
N THR A 170 8.80 -1.21 -5.76
CA THR A 170 8.06 -0.07 -6.28
C THR A 170 6.73 -0.47 -6.94
N SER A 171 5.73 0.40 -6.86
CA SER A 171 4.47 0.28 -7.61
C SER A 171 4.59 0.73 -9.07
N SER A 172 5.65 1.46 -9.45
CA SER A 172 5.87 1.95 -10.80
C SER A 172 6.00 0.79 -11.80
N ARG A 173 5.09 0.72 -12.77
CA ARG A 173 5.17 -0.27 -13.85
C ARG A 173 6.36 -0.05 -14.76
N TYR A 174 6.78 1.19 -14.93
CA TYR A 174 7.92 1.56 -15.74
C TYR A 174 9.21 0.99 -15.15
N LEU A 175 9.47 1.23 -13.88
CA LEU A 175 10.65 0.69 -13.19
C LEU A 175 10.61 -0.84 -13.12
N ARG A 176 9.45 -1.43 -12.82
CA ARG A 176 9.31 -2.91 -12.72
C ARG A 176 9.60 -3.66 -14.02
N ARG A 177 9.52 -3.00 -15.18
CA ARG A 177 9.80 -3.60 -16.48
C ARG A 177 11.23 -3.33 -16.98
N ASN A 178 12.07 -2.74 -16.13
CA ASN A 178 13.46 -2.39 -16.46
C ASN A 178 13.61 -1.55 -17.75
N HIS A 179 12.67 -0.65 -17.99
CA HIS A 179 12.70 0.22 -19.16
C HIS A 179 13.46 1.53 -18.90
N ALA A 180 13.75 1.84 -17.64
CA ALA A 180 14.39 3.08 -17.25
C ALA A 180 15.88 3.07 -17.62
N ASP A 181 16.56 1.98 -17.32
CA ASP A 181 17.96 1.74 -17.67
C ASP A 181 18.17 0.23 -17.89
N PRO A 182 18.42 -0.24 -19.13
CA PRO A 182 18.62 -1.65 -19.42
C PRO A 182 19.96 -2.20 -18.89
N THR A 183 20.86 -1.34 -18.42
CA THR A 183 22.16 -1.73 -17.86
C THR A 183 22.10 -2.04 -16.37
N VAL A 184 21.01 -1.65 -15.69
CA VAL A 184 20.77 -1.89 -14.27
C VAL A 184 19.65 -2.90 -14.11
N ASP A 185 19.93 -4.06 -13.56
CA ASP A 185 18.89 -5.02 -13.17
C ASP A 185 18.19 -4.52 -11.89
N VAL A 186 16.93 -4.15 -12.02
CA VAL A 186 16.10 -3.72 -10.89
C VAL A 186 15.25 -4.85 -10.31
N GLY A 187 15.54 -6.11 -10.64
CA GLY A 187 14.87 -7.28 -10.07
C GLY A 187 13.32 -7.22 -10.13
N GLY A 188 12.76 -6.66 -11.20
CA GLY A 188 11.33 -6.41 -11.33
C GLY A 188 10.83 -5.18 -10.53
N GLY A 189 11.68 -4.18 -10.35
CA GLY A 189 11.40 -2.94 -9.62
C GLY A 189 11.61 -3.06 -8.11
N ARG A 190 12.63 -3.80 -7.71
CA ARG A 190 13.04 -3.99 -6.32
C ARG A 190 14.32 -3.22 -6.01
N GLY A 191 14.49 -2.88 -4.76
CA GLY A 191 15.66 -2.18 -4.24
C GLY A 191 15.65 -2.13 -2.72
N ASN A 192 16.58 -1.40 -2.15
CA ASN A 192 16.65 -1.18 -0.71
C ASN A 192 16.04 0.15 -0.27
N GLU A 193 15.89 1.11 -1.18
CA GLU A 193 15.32 2.43 -0.89
C GLU A 193 14.54 2.95 -2.10
N HIS A 194 13.36 3.52 -1.86
CA HIS A 194 12.49 4.06 -2.90
C HIS A 194 11.84 5.37 -2.44
N HIS A 195 11.95 6.40 -3.29
CA HIS A 195 11.21 7.65 -3.18
C HIS A 195 10.23 7.77 -4.33
N SER A 196 9.00 8.19 -4.04
CA SER A 196 8.00 8.47 -5.05
C SER A 196 7.32 9.81 -4.77
N TYR A 197 7.25 10.65 -5.78
CA TYR A 197 6.63 11.96 -5.75
C TYR A 197 5.51 12.00 -6.76
N TYR A 198 4.29 12.24 -6.33
CA TYR A 198 3.13 12.39 -7.20
C TYR A 198 2.51 13.77 -7.05
N LEU A 199 2.12 14.38 -8.18
CA LEU A 199 1.33 15.60 -8.25
C LEU A 199 0.21 15.39 -9.27
N GLY A 200 -1.05 15.69 -8.90
CA GLY A 200 -2.16 15.48 -9.82
C GLY A 200 -3.41 16.27 -9.48
N LEU A 201 -4.32 16.26 -10.45
CA LEU A 201 -5.63 16.88 -10.38
C LEU A 201 -6.72 15.83 -10.49
N ASN A 202 -7.76 15.97 -9.68
CA ASN A 202 -9.00 15.20 -9.78
C ASN A 202 -10.14 16.16 -10.12
N TYR A 203 -10.84 15.88 -11.20
CA TYR A 203 -12.09 16.55 -11.54
C TYR A 203 -13.25 15.63 -11.16
N LEU A 204 -14.03 16.05 -10.16
CA LEU A 204 -15.16 15.29 -9.61
C LEU A 204 -16.40 15.57 -10.45
N LEU A 205 -16.98 14.52 -11.04
CA LEU A 205 -18.20 14.58 -11.85
C LEU A 205 -19.46 14.33 -11.01
N CYS A 206 -19.35 13.41 -10.06
CA CYS A 206 -20.42 13.05 -9.12
C CYS A 206 -19.75 12.72 -7.78
N ASP A 207 -19.32 13.73 -7.04
CA ASP A 207 -18.47 13.62 -5.88
C ASP A 207 -17.28 12.67 -6.16
N HIS A 208 -16.93 11.82 -5.19
CA HIS A 208 -15.90 10.82 -5.38
C HIS A 208 -16.38 9.54 -6.12
N ASN A 209 -17.68 9.44 -6.45
CA ASN A 209 -18.23 8.27 -7.14
C ASN A 209 -17.90 8.27 -8.64
N ALA A 210 -17.72 9.42 -9.27
CA ALA A 210 -17.24 9.52 -10.65
C ALA A 210 -16.23 10.66 -10.77
N LYS A 211 -15.02 10.37 -11.26
CA LYS A 211 -13.96 11.37 -11.39
C LYS A 211 -13.00 11.10 -12.56
N ILE A 212 -12.48 12.18 -13.11
CA ILE A 212 -11.36 12.17 -14.03
C ILE A 212 -10.11 12.56 -13.26
N MET A 213 -9.05 11.82 -13.44
CA MET A 213 -7.78 12.03 -12.74
C MET A 213 -6.64 12.17 -13.71
N THR A 214 -5.76 13.14 -13.50
CA THR A 214 -4.51 13.28 -14.25
C THR A 214 -3.39 13.67 -13.31
N GLY A 215 -2.16 13.26 -13.64
CA GLY A 215 -1.01 13.60 -12.81
C GLY A 215 0.30 13.11 -13.37
N ILE A 216 1.35 13.49 -12.69
CA ILE A 216 2.72 13.08 -12.95
C ILE A 216 3.30 12.44 -11.67
N GLN A 217 4.00 11.34 -11.84
CA GLN A 217 4.71 10.65 -10.77
C GLN A 217 6.17 10.51 -11.16
N TYR A 218 7.06 10.87 -10.26
CA TYR A 218 8.50 10.64 -10.36
C TYR A 218 8.90 9.64 -9.29
N ASP A 219 9.60 8.59 -9.73
CA ASP A 219 10.10 7.52 -8.87
C ASP A 219 11.64 7.50 -8.92
N ASP A 220 12.24 7.25 -7.79
CA ASP A 220 13.66 7.13 -7.57
C ASP A 220 13.91 5.87 -6.72
N LEU A 221 14.55 4.85 -7.30
CA LEU A 221 14.79 3.55 -6.71
C LEU A 221 16.29 3.27 -6.64
N ASN A 222 16.78 2.98 -5.45
CA ASN A 222 18.11 2.44 -5.20
C ASN A 222 18.03 0.91 -5.27
N ALA A 223 18.63 0.31 -6.28
CA ALA A 223 18.78 -1.12 -6.45
C ALA A 223 20.24 -1.55 -6.18
N GLU A 224 20.50 -2.83 -6.01
CA GLU A 224 21.83 -3.37 -5.76
C GLU A 224 22.86 -2.93 -6.81
N GLU A 225 22.48 -2.94 -8.09
CA GLU A 225 23.36 -2.59 -9.21
C GLU A 225 23.42 -1.09 -9.52
N GLY A 226 22.63 -0.27 -8.83
CA GLY A 226 22.63 1.17 -9.04
C GLY A 226 21.28 1.85 -8.85
N LYS A 227 21.26 3.14 -9.15
CA LYS A 227 20.10 4.00 -8.99
C LYS A 227 19.31 4.12 -10.28
N VAL A 228 18.00 3.90 -10.21
CA VAL A 228 17.10 4.00 -11.36
C VAL A 228 15.98 4.99 -11.08
N THR A 229 15.72 5.89 -12.02
CA THR A 229 14.65 6.88 -11.92
C THR A 229 13.65 6.73 -13.07
N GLY A 230 12.42 7.13 -12.83
CA GLY A 230 11.39 7.08 -13.86
C GLY A 230 10.28 8.08 -13.64
N THR A 231 9.72 8.57 -14.74
CA THR A 231 8.56 9.47 -14.73
C THR A 231 7.37 8.79 -15.38
N THR A 232 6.23 8.81 -14.71
CA THR A 232 4.97 8.24 -15.19
C THR A 232 3.91 9.33 -15.29
N TYR A 233 3.24 9.41 -16.42
CA TYR A 233 2.06 10.28 -16.63
C TYR A 233 0.81 9.45 -16.43
N TRP A 234 -0.11 9.97 -15.62
CA TRP A 234 -1.37 9.32 -15.27
C TRP A 234 -2.54 10.04 -15.93
N PHE A 235 -3.41 9.25 -16.53
CA PHE A 235 -4.75 9.67 -16.92
C PHE A 235 -5.69 8.51 -16.63
N ALA A 236 -6.75 8.77 -15.87
CA ALA A 236 -7.72 7.75 -15.50
C ALA A 236 -9.12 8.35 -15.35
N TYR A 237 -10.11 7.56 -15.73
CA TYR A 237 -11.50 7.75 -15.38
C TYR A 237 -11.91 6.66 -14.39
N ARG A 238 -12.57 7.04 -13.33
CA ARG A 238 -12.98 6.11 -12.27
C ARG A 238 -14.44 6.33 -11.90
N THR A 239 -15.19 5.21 -11.80
CA THR A 239 -16.56 5.18 -11.30
C THR A 239 -16.69 4.14 -10.20
N PHE A 240 -17.57 4.42 -9.23
CA PHE A 240 -18.06 3.47 -8.23
C PHE A 240 -19.58 3.45 -8.30
N PHE A 241 -20.13 2.25 -8.33
CA PHE A 241 -21.56 2.00 -8.30
C PHE A 241 -21.98 1.42 -6.95
#